data_80afa054fb0d0bd73d8b73bf0c6fb786
#
_entry.id   80afa054fb0d0bd73d8b73bf0c6fb786
#
_cell.length_a   1.000
_cell.length_b   1.000
_cell.length_c   1.000
_cell.angle_alpha   90.00
_cell.angle_beta   90.00
_cell.angle_gamma   90.00
#
_symmetry.space_group_name_H-M   'P 1'
#
loop_
_entity.id
_entity.type
_entity.pdbx_description
1 polymer ?
#
loop_
_entity_poly.entity_id
_entity_poly.type
_entity_poly.pdbx_seq_one_letter_code
_entity_poly.pdbx_strand_id
1 'polypeptide(L)'
;YMVNRVLRCSLDIAKHDDRDSYVNKRVDLTGALLNNLFRNYFNKLVKDMSKQITKEINTGSWRSTDDHMSIVNKTNIYKIIKSTTIENGIKRALSTGDFGIKNVNSNKVGVAQVLNRLTYISSLSHLRRINTPIDKSGKLIPPRKLHDTTWGFLCPAETPEGASVGIVKNLSYMTHVTIP
;
A
#
# COMPACT_ATOMS: atom_id res chain seq x y z
N TYR A 1 -20.55 14.45 6.61
CA TYR A 1 -20.86 13.99 5.27
C TYR A 1 -21.39 12.53 5.27
N MET A 2 -20.64 11.57 5.81
CA MET A 2 -21.03 10.12 5.85
C MET A 2 -22.36 9.89 6.55
N VAL A 3 -22.57 10.47 7.74
CA VAL A 3 -23.83 10.35 8.49
C VAL A 3 -25.01 10.88 7.69
N ASN A 4 -24.86 12.03 7.02
CA ASN A 4 -25.91 12.59 6.17
C ASN A 4 -26.29 11.63 5.02
N ARG A 5 -25.29 11.02 4.35
CA ARG A 5 -25.57 10.03 3.29
C ARG A 5 -26.30 8.79 3.81
N VAL A 6 -25.90 8.28 4.97
CA VAL A 6 -26.57 7.13 5.61
C VAL A 6 -28.02 7.47 5.93
N LEU A 7 -28.27 8.64 6.54
CA LEU A 7 -29.64 9.08 6.87
C LEU A 7 -30.48 9.26 5.60
N ARG A 8 -29.93 9.84 4.54
CA ARG A 8 -30.65 9.99 3.27
C ARG A 8 -31.02 8.63 2.64
N CYS A 9 -30.13 7.65 2.71
CA CYS A 9 -30.42 6.29 2.27
C CYS A 9 -31.47 5.61 3.18
N SER A 10 -31.37 5.80 4.50
CA SER A 10 -32.34 5.23 5.46
C SER A 10 -33.75 5.81 5.31
N LEU A 11 -33.87 7.02 4.81
CA LEU A 11 -35.15 7.69 4.53
C LEU A 11 -35.63 7.51 3.08
N ASP A 12 -35.00 6.63 2.32
CA ASP A 12 -35.31 6.35 0.89
C ASP A 12 -35.22 7.61 -0.01
N ILE A 13 -34.52 8.65 0.43
CA ILE A 13 -34.29 9.88 -0.35
C ILE A 13 -33.18 9.66 -1.42
N ALA A 14 -32.23 8.76 -1.15
CA ALA A 14 -31.13 8.42 -2.02
C ALA A 14 -30.94 6.92 -2.15
N LYS A 15 -30.55 6.45 -3.34
CA LYS A 15 -30.19 5.03 -3.55
C LYS A 15 -28.86 4.69 -2.88
N HIS A 16 -28.71 3.43 -2.52
CA HIS A 16 -27.43 2.89 -2.03
C HIS A 16 -26.35 3.02 -3.09
N ASP A 17 -25.14 3.37 -2.65
CA ASP A 17 -23.97 3.36 -3.51
C ASP A 17 -23.58 1.91 -3.84
N ASP A 18 -23.27 1.65 -5.09
CA ASP A 18 -22.74 0.38 -5.53
C ASP A 18 -21.25 0.29 -5.20
N ARG A 19 -20.88 -0.66 -4.34
CA ARG A 19 -19.48 -0.91 -3.94
C ARG A 19 -18.62 -1.41 -5.11
N ASP A 20 -19.21 -2.12 -6.04
CA ASP A 20 -18.49 -2.72 -7.17
C ASP A 20 -18.34 -1.77 -8.36
N SER A 21 -19.04 -0.64 -8.34
CA SER A 21 -18.90 0.41 -9.33
C SER A 21 -17.51 1.02 -9.34
N TYR A 22 -16.89 1.10 -10.51
CA TYR A 22 -15.56 1.71 -10.70
C TYR A 22 -15.54 3.23 -10.51
N VAL A 23 -16.69 3.88 -10.53
CA VAL A 23 -16.83 5.30 -10.15
C VAL A 23 -16.41 5.51 -8.67
N ASN A 24 -16.68 4.54 -7.82
CA ASN A 24 -16.38 4.58 -6.39
C ASN A 24 -15.03 3.96 -6.03
N LYS A 25 -14.29 3.41 -6.99
CA LYS A 25 -12.98 2.79 -6.75
C LYS A 25 -11.85 3.75 -7.08
N ARG A 26 -10.72 3.55 -6.43
CA ARG A 26 -9.46 4.27 -6.66
C ARG A 26 -8.36 3.27 -6.96
N VAL A 27 -7.42 3.66 -7.79
CA VAL A 27 -6.27 2.82 -8.15
C VAL A 27 -5.03 3.42 -7.50
N ASP A 28 -4.39 2.63 -6.64
CA ASP A 28 -3.09 2.98 -6.08
C ASP A 28 -2.00 2.72 -7.11
N LEU A 29 -1.35 3.77 -7.58
CA LEU A 29 -0.20 3.69 -8.46
C LEU A 29 1.09 3.42 -7.67
N THR A 30 2.13 3.08 -8.38
CA THR A 30 3.48 2.80 -7.84
C THR A 30 3.98 3.93 -6.93
N GLY A 31 3.79 5.19 -7.33
CA GLY A 31 4.19 6.36 -6.54
C GLY A 31 3.51 6.42 -5.18
N ALA A 32 2.20 6.21 -5.13
CA ALA A 32 1.43 6.20 -3.88
C ALA A 32 1.85 5.04 -2.96
N LEU A 33 2.06 3.86 -3.54
CA LEU A 33 2.49 2.66 -2.78
C LEU A 33 3.89 2.84 -2.20
N LEU A 34 4.84 3.34 -2.98
CA LEU A 34 6.21 3.60 -2.53
C LEU A 34 6.27 4.74 -1.49
N ASN A 35 5.48 5.80 -1.67
CA ASN A 35 5.39 6.89 -0.71
C ASN A 35 4.87 6.39 0.66
N ASN A 36 3.83 5.60 0.66
CA ASN A 36 3.30 5.01 1.89
C ASN A 36 4.32 4.07 2.56
N LEU A 37 5.03 3.27 1.77
CA LEU A 37 6.10 2.40 2.26
C LEU A 37 7.23 3.21 2.91
N PHE A 38 7.72 4.24 2.23
CA PHE A 38 8.76 5.14 2.75
C PHE A 38 8.31 5.82 4.04
N ARG A 39 7.12 6.42 4.04
CA ARG A 39 6.55 7.09 5.23
C ARG A 39 6.51 6.16 6.44
N ASN A 40 6.16 4.91 6.23
CA ASN A 40 6.08 3.92 7.30
C ASN A 40 7.45 3.59 7.89
N TYR A 41 8.46 3.39 7.06
CA TYR A 41 9.82 3.15 7.53
C TYR A 41 10.46 4.40 8.12
N PHE A 42 10.14 5.57 7.59
CA PHE A 42 10.57 6.85 8.18
C PHE A 42 9.97 7.04 9.59
N ASN A 43 8.67 6.83 9.74
CA ASN A 43 8.03 6.89 11.05
C ASN A 43 8.60 5.85 12.03
N LYS A 44 8.96 4.66 11.54
CA LYS A 44 9.65 3.67 12.35
C LYS A 44 11.02 4.16 12.78
N LEU A 45 11.81 4.73 11.86
CA LEU A 45 13.11 5.31 12.17
C LEU A 45 12.99 6.36 13.28
N VAL A 46 12.05 7.32 13.15
CA VAL A 46 11.82 8.36 14.15
C VAL A 46 11.44 7.77 15.51
N LYS A 47 10.58 6.76 15.54
CA LYS A 47 10.22 6.07 16.79
C LYS A 47 11.41 5.34 17.42
N ASP A 48 12.24 4.69 16.61
CA ASP A 48 13.42 3.98 17.08
C ASP A 48 14.49 4.98 17.59
N MET A 49 14.66 6.14 16.93
CA MET A 49 15.48 7.24 17.41
C MET A 49 15.02 7.75 18.77
N SER A 50 13.73 8.06 18.92
CA SER A 50 13.15 8.53 20.18
C SER A 50 13.39 7.54 21.32
N LYS A 51 13.17 6.24 21.07
CA LYS A 51 13.44 5.19 22.06
C LYS A 51 14.93 5.10 22.45
N GLN A 52 15.81 5.24 21.46
CA GLN A 52 17.25 5.16 21.72
C GLN A 52 17.73 6.38 22.52
N ILE A 53 17.26 7.59 22.20
CA ILE A 53 17.56 8.80 22.97
C ILE A 53 17.06 8.65 24.40
N THR A 54 15.81 8.21 24.60
CA THR A 54 15.27 7.97 25.94
C THR A 54 16.09 6.94 26.71
N LYS A 55 16.56 5.90 26.04
CA LYS A 55 17.44 4.92 26.64
C LYS A 55 18.77 5.51 27.06
N GLU A 56 19.41 6.30 26.21
CA GLU A 56 20.68 6.98 26.52
C GLU A 56 20.52 7.92 27.72
N ILE A 57 19.44 8.70 27.80
CA ILE A 57 19.12 9.57 28.95
C ILE A 57 18.98 8.76 30.24
N ASN A 58 18.25 7.64 30.19
CA ASN A 58 17.93 6.88 31.40
C ASN A 58 19.05 5.95 31.89
N THR A 59 19.92 5.49 31.01
CA THR A 59 20.94 4.46 31.34
C THR A 59 22.37 4.96 31.24
N GLY A 60 22.62 6.12 30.65
CA GLY A 60 23.96 6.68 30.42
C GLY A 60 24.48 7.55 31.58
N SER A 61 25.74 8.00 31.44
CA SER A 61 26.39 8.99 32.30
C SER A 61 25.68 10.37 32.31
N TRP A 62 24.70 10.56 31.46
CA TRP A 62 23.87 11.77 31.29
C TRP A 62 22.78 11.95 32.34
N ARG A 63 22.58 10.96 33.20
CA ARG A 63 21.53 10.98 34.23
C ARG A 63 21.74 12.09 35.28
N SER A 64 22.95 12.68 35.31
CA SER A 64 23.34 13.72 36.26
C SER A 64 23.60 15.11 35.64
N THR A 65 23.41 15.27 34.33
CA THR A 65 23.67 16.53 33.62
C THR A 65 22.38 17.15 33.11
N ASP A 66 22.15 18.40 33.43
CA ASP A 66 21.01 19.19 32.90
C ASP A 66 21.20 19.60 31.44
N ASP A 67 22.36 19.34 30.86
CA ASP A 67 22.68 19.68 29.48
C ASP A 67 22.30 18.56 28.52
N HIS A 68 21.05 18.60 28.04
CA HIS A 68 20.54 17.63 27.08
C HIS A 68 21.10 17.81 25.67
N MET A 69 21.72 18.94 25.36
CA MET A 69 22.31 19.21 24.02
C MET A 69 23.55 18.33 23.77
N SER A 70 24.25 17.94 24.81
CA SER A 70 25.45 17.11 24.71
C SER A 70 25.19 15.62 24.55
N ILE A 71 23.91 15.17 24.66
CA ILE A 71 23.50 13.77 24.52
C ILE A 71 23.82 13.24 23.11
N VAL A 72 23.65 14.07 22.08
CA VAL A 72 23.95 13.71 20.70
C VAL A 72 25.36 14.17 20.35
N ASN A 73 26.28 13.25 20.26
CA ASN A 73 27.67 13.51 19.90
C ASN A 73 28.11 12.62 18.70
N LYS A 74 29.30 12.89 18.16
CA LYS A 74 29.83 12.16 16.98
C LYS A 74 29.97 10.64 17.21
N THR A 75 30.08 10.20 18.45
CA THR A 75 30.28 8.79 18.79
C THR A 75 28.99 8.01 18.88
N ASN A 76 27.89 8.62 19.29
CA ASN A 76 26.62 7.93 19.49
C ASN A 76 25.57 8.22 18.42
N ILE A 77 25.78 9.23 17.57
CA ILE A 77 24.82 9.61 16.53
C ILE A 77 24.45 8.41 15.61
N TYR A 78 25.42 7.57 15.26
CA TYR A 78 25.18 6.38 14.43
C TYR A 78 24.43 5.27 15.16
N LYS A 79 24.42 5.27 16.50
CA LYS A 79 23.58 4.36 17.30
C LYS A 79 22.15 4.88 17.37
N ILE A 80 21.98 6.17 17.41
CA ILE A 80 20.69 6.85 17.47
C ILE A 80 20.01 6.82 16.10
N ILE A 81 20.71 7.21 15.04
CA ILE A 81 20.21 7.26 13.67
C ILE A 81 20.69 6.03 12.90
N LYS A 82 19.82 5.03 12.77
CA LYS A 82 20.09 3.83 11.98
C LYS A 82 19.55 3.98 10.56
N SER A 83 20.32 4.56 9.66
CA SER A 83 19.95 4.75 8.24
C SER A 83 19.54 3.44 7.55
N THR A 84 20.14 2.32 7.95
CA THR A 84 19.82 0.97 7.44
C THR A 84 18.37 0.55 7.66
N THR A 85 17.63 1.20 8.57
CA THR A 85 16.20 0.89 8.82
C THR A 85 15.36 1.12 7.58
N ILE A 86 15.54 2.23 6.89
CA ILE A 86 14.81 2.56 5.66
C ILE A 86 15.29 1.66 4.51
N GLU A 87 16.61 1.57 4.32
CA GLU A 87 17.21 0.77 3.25
C GLU A 87 16.75 -0.70 3.30
N ASN A 88 16.93 -1.35 4.45
CA ASN A 88 16.55 -2.74 4.63
C ASN A 88 15.03 -2.94 4.50
N GLY A 89 14.25 -1.94 4.94
CA GLY A 89 12.81 -1.97 4.81
C GLY A 89 12.34 -1.96 3.37
N ILE A 90 12.88 -1.05 2.57
CA ILE A 90 12.55 -0.95 1.14
C ILE A 90 13.05 -2.17 0.37
N LYS A 91 14.31 -2.60 0.61
CA LYS A 91 14.87 -3.83 0.00
C LYS A 91 13.99 -5.04 0.28
N ARG A 92 13.57 -5.22 1.54
CA ARG A 92 12.68 -6.32 1.92
C ARG A 92 11.33 -6.25 1.19
N ALA A 93 10.69 -5.08 1.17
CA ALA A 93 9.40 -4.93 0.53
C ALA A 93 9.46 -5.23 -0.98
N LEU A 94 10.49 -4.75 -1.66
CA LEU A 94 10.68 -5.00 -3.09
C LEU A 94 11.04 -6.47 -3.38
N SER A 95 11.82 -7.12 -2.52
CA SER A 95 12.22 -8.53 -2.73
C SER A 95 11.10 -9.52 -2.44
N THR A 96 10.26 -9.24 -1.45
CA THR A 96 9.15 -10.13 -1.06
C THR A 96 7.82 -9.77 -1.71
N GLY A 97 7.71 -8.56 -2.28
CA GLY A 97 6.45 -8.03 -2.79
C GLY A 97 5.46 -7.62 -1.70
N ASP A 98 5.84 -7.69 -0.43
CA ASP A 98 5.00 -7.35 0.72
C ASP A 98 5.25 -5.91 1.17
N PHE A 99 4.33 -5.02 0.84
CA PHE A 99 4.32 -3.60 1.25
C PHE A 99 3.51 -3.38 2.54
N GLY A 100 2.99 -4.44 3.14
CA GLY A 100 2.25 -4.39 4.39
C GLY A 100 3.16 -4.09 5.58
N ILE A 101 2.60 -3.44 6.59
CA ILE A 101 3.27 -3.22 7.87
C ILE A 101 2.77 -4.30 8.82
N LYS A 102 3.71 -4.96 9.49
CA LYS A 102 3.38 -5.82 10.63
C LYS A 102 2.63 -4.95 11.66
N ASN A 103 1.45 -5.33 12.05
CA ASN A 103 0.54 -4.67 13.02
C ASN A 103 -0.50 -3.69 12.45
N VAL A 104 -0.60 -3.52 11.13
CA VAL A 104 -1.74 -2.85 10.51
C VAL A 104 -2.40 -3.86 9.59
N ASN A 105 -3.71 -4.04 9.69
CA ASN A 105 -4.51 -4.97 8.87
C ASN A 105 -4.54 -4.60 7.36
N SER A 106 -3.46 -4.05 6.83
CA SER A 106 -3.30 -3.77 5.42
C SER A 106 -2.53 -4.92 4.77
N ASN A 107 -3.28 -5.87 4.23
CA ASN A 107 -2.71 -6.96 3.45
C ASN A 107 -2.32 -6.45 2.05
N LYS A 108 -1.14 -5.87 1.92
CA LYS A 108 -0.56 -5.41 0.65
C LYS A 108 0.51 -6.37 0.14
N VAL A 109 0.17 -7.63 0.05
CA VAL A 109 1.05 -8.69 -0.47
C VAL A 109 0.92 -8.78 -1.99
N GLY A 110 2.03 -9.11 -2.67
CA GLY A 110 2.05 -9.29 -4.12
C GLY A 110 2.06 -7.98 -4.91
N VAL A 111 2.47 -6.89 -4.28
CA VAL A 111 2.61 -5.57 -4.95
C VAL A 111 3.78 -5.60 -5.93
N ALA A 112 4.97 -6.02 -5.48
CA ALA A 112 6.09 -6.25 -6.37
C ALA A 112 6.11 -7.73 -6.80
N GLN A 113 6.29 -7.96 -8.08
CA GLN A 113 6.31 -9.28 -8.70
C GLN A 113 7.45 -9.37 -9.70
N VAL A 114 7.95 -10.59 -9.95
CA VAL A 114 8.92 -10.83 -11.02
C VAL A 114 8.24 -10.57 -12.36
N LEU A 115 8.81 -9.67 -13.15
CA LEU A 115 8.23 -9.28 -14.44
C LEU A 115 8.23 -10.44 -15.41
N ASN A 116 7.07 -10.72 -16.02
CA ASN A 116 6.95 -11.72 -17.06
C ASN A 116 7.68 -11.26 -18.34
N ARG A 117 8.64 -12.06 -18.79
CA ARG A 117 9.49 -11.81 -19.97
C ARG A 117 9.28 -12.84 -21.09
N LEU A 118 8.15 -13.54 -21.07
CA LEU A 118 7.86 -14.57 -22.07
C LEU A 118 7.78 -13.97 -23.49
N THR A 119 7.03 -12.87 -23.63
CA THR A 119 6.90 -12.11 -24.87
C THR A 119 6.87 -10.61 -24.56
N TYR A 120 7.04 -9.77 -25.57
CA TYR A 120 6.90 -8.31 -25.42
C TYR A 120 5.53 -7.92 -24.88
N ILE A 121 4.47 -8.48 -25.46
CA ILE A 121 3.09 -8.18 -25.06
C ILE A 121 2.79 -8.67 -23.62
N SER A 122 3.36 -9.80 -23.20
CA SER A 122 3.17 -10.30 -21.83
C SER A 122 3.83 -9.39 -20.79
N SER A 123 4.98 -8.80 -21.09
CA SER A 123 5.64 -7.81 -20.24
C SER A 123 4.78 -6.55 -20.13
N LEU A 124 4.24 -6.05 -21.24
CA LEU A 124 3.40 -4.88 -21.28
C LEU A 124 2.09 -5.09 -20.49
N SER A 125 1.44 -6.23 -20.72
CA SER A 125 0.24 -6.63 -19.98
C SER A 125 0.51 -6.71 -18.48
N HIS A 126 1.63 -7.32 -18.07
CA HIS A 126 1.98 -7.45 -16.66
C HIS A 126 2.18 -6.08 -15.97
N LEU A 127 2.77 -5.10 -16.66
CA LEU A 127 2.94 -3.74 -16.14
C LEU A 127 1.63 -2.96 -16.02
N ARG A 128 0.59 -3.35 -16.74
CA ARG A 128 -0.73 -2.72 -16.75
C ARG A 128 -1.78 -3.50 -15.96
N ARG A 129 -1.34 -4.39 -15.09
CA ARG A 129 -2.21 -5.29 -14.30
C ARG A 129 -2.70 -4.61 -13.05
N ILE A 130 -3.98 -4.81 -12.73
CA ILE A 130 -4.63 -4.33 -11.52
C ILE A 130 -4.98 -5.53 -10.65
N ASN A 131 -4.65 -5.46 -9.37
CA ASN A 131 -5.04 -6.46 -8.39
C ASN A 131 -6.00 -5.84 -7.37
N THR A 132 -7.11 -6.52 -7.12
CA THR A 132 -8.03 -6.14 -6.06
C THR A 132 -7.59 -6.83 -4.77
N PRO A 133 -7.40 -6.12 -3.64
CA PRO A 133 -6.90 -6.68 -2.38
C PRO A 133 -8.01 -7.45 -1.63
N ILE A 134 -8.51 -8.51 -2.25
CA ILE A 134 -9.53 -9.41 -1.69
C ILE A 134 -8.90 -10.79 -1.55
N ASP A 135 -9.34 -11.55 -0.53
CA ASP A 135 -8.92 -12.94 -0.37
C ASP A 135 -9.36 -13.76 -1.60
N LYS A 136 -8.37 -14.34 -2.27
CA LYS A 136 -8.56 -15.14 -3.50
C LYS A 136 -9.25 -16.46 -3.23
N SER A 137 -9.16 -16.98 -2.00
CA SER A 137 -9.85 -18.20 -1.56
C SER A 137 -11.34 -17.97 -1.28
N GLY A 138 -11.73 -16.72 -1.08
CA GLY A 138 -13.11 -16.31 -0.83
C GLY A 138 -14.03 -16.58 -2.02
N LYS A 139 -15.23 -17.12 -1.73
CA LYS A 139 -16.28 -17.39 -2.73
C LYS A 139 -17.12 -16.16 -3.07
N LEU A 140 -16.60 -14.94 -2.87
CA LEU A 140 -17.31 -13.70 -3.19
C LEU A 140 -17.46 -13.56 -4.71
N ILE A 141 -18.69 -13.65 -5.19
CA ILE A 141 -19.03 -13.57 -6.62
C ILE A 141 -19.05 -12.10 -7.13
N PRO A 142 -19.65 -11.12 -6.41
CA PRO A 142 -19.86 -9.79 -6.95
C PRO A 142 -18.59 -9.10 -7.48
N PRO A 143 -17.45 -9.08 -6.77
CA PRO A 143 -16.24 -8.40 -7.25
C PRO A 143 -15.56 -9.13 -8.42
N ARG A 144 -15.97 -10.38 -8.71
CA ARG A 144 -15.43 -11.18 -9.82
C ARG A 144 -16.19 -10.97 -11.12
N LYS A 145 -17.44 -10.53 -11.04
CA LYS A 145 -18.26 -10.27 -12.21
C LYS A 145 -17.76 -9.06 -12.98
N LEU A 146 -17.95 -9.12 -14.29
CA LEU A 146 -17.78 -7.95 -15.14
C LEU A 146 -18.84 -6.91 -14.76
N HIS A 147 -18.44 -5.67 -14.55
CA HIS A 147 -19.31 -4.57 -14.16
C HIS A 147 -19.44 -3.57 -15.30
N ASP A 148 -20.62 -2.99 -15.50
CA ASP A 148 -20.90 -2.06 -16.61
C ASP A 148 -19.98 -0.84 -16.56
N THR A 149 -19.63 -0.36 -15.37
CA THR A 149 -18.74 0.80 -15.17
C THR A 149 -17.26 0.52 -15.50
N THR A 150 -16.91 -0.72 -15.87
CA THR A 150 -15.56 -1.06 -16.37
C THR A 150 -15.36 -0.68 -17.84
N TRP A 151 -16.44 -0.37 -18.55
CA TRP A 151 -16.41 -0.05 -19.97
C TRP A 151 -15.39 1.04 -20.30
N GLY A 152 -14.49 0.75 -21.22
CA GLY A 152 -13.43 1.66 -21.65
C GLY A 152 -12.22 1.77 -20.70
N PHE A 153 -12.29 1.30 -19.48
CA PHE A 153 -11.22 1.39 -18.49
C PHE A 153 -10.46 0.08 -18.31
N LEU A 154 -11.17 -1.02 -18.20
CA LEU A 154 -10.58 -2.35 -17.99
C LEU A 154 -10.92 -3.27 -19.15
N CYS A 155 -10.00 -4.17 -19.49
CA CYS A 155 -10.25 -5.21 -20.48
C CYS A 155 -11.30 -6.20 -19.99
N PRO A 156 -12.40 -6.43 -20.72
CA PRO A 156 -13.45 -7.33 -20.29
C PRO A 156 -13.07 -8.82 -20.40
N ALA A 157 -12.02 -9.14 -21.15
CA ALA A 157 -11.62 -10.51 -21.47
C ALA A 157 -10.37 -10.97 -20.73
N GLU A 158 -9.42 -10.07 -20.45
CA GLU A 158 -8.14 -10.43 -19.87
C GLU A 158 -8.24 -10.58 -18.35
N THR A 159 -8.32 -11.82 -17.88
CA THR A 159 -8.31 -12.18 -16.46
C THR A 159 -7.71 -13.58 -16.30
N PRO A 160 -6.98 -13.88 -15.21
CA PRO A 160 -6.48 -15.22 -14.98
C PRO A 160 -7.60 -16.23 -14.74
N GLU A 161 -7.32 -17.48 -15.03
CA GLU A 161 -8.19 -18.60 -14.68
C GLU A 161 -8.02 -19.03 -13.21
N GLY A 162 -8.98 -19.75 -12.68
CA GLY A 162 -8.94 -20.33 -11.33
C GLY A 162 -9.26 -19.32 -10.22
N ALA A 163 -8.58 -19.43 -9.10
CA ALA A 163 -8.89 -18.68 -7.87
C ALA A 163 -8.83 -17.15 -8.02
N SER A 164 -8.07 -16.65 -8.98
CA SER A 164 -7.88 -15.21 -9.21
C SER A 164 -8.81 -14.62 -10.29
N VAL A 165 -9.75 -15.42 -10.82
CA VAL A 165 -10.67 -14.97 -11.88
C VAL A 165 -11.45 -13.72 -11.44
N GLY A 166 -11.46 -12.69 -12.26
CA GLY A 166 -12.17 -11.43 -12.00
C GLY A 166 -11.60 -10.55 -10.88
N ILE A 167 -10.64 -11.05 -10.08
CA ILE A 167 -9.94 -10.26 -9.04
C ILE A 167 -8.75 -9.55 -9.64
N VAL A 168 -7.96 -10.24 -10.43
CA VAL A 168 -6.87 -9.66 -11.21
C VAL A 168 -7.43 -9.20 -12.54
N LYS A 169 -7.24 -7.92 -12.85
CA LYS A 169 -7.77 -7.27 -14.05
C LYS A 169 -6.64 -6.53 -14.77
N ASN A 170 -6.90 -6.14 -15.99
CA ASN A 170 -5.92 -5.42 -16.81
C ASN A 170 -6.54 -4.14 -17.36
N LEU A 171 -5.74 -3.08 -17.45
CA LEU A 171 -6.16 -1.83 -18.05
C LEU A 171 -6.44 -2.02 -19.54
N SER A 172 -7.49 -1.42 -20.07
CA SER A 172 -7.70 -1.33 -21.52
C SER A 172 -6.57 -0.55 -22.18
N TYR A 173 -6.33 -0.78 -23.47
CA TYR A 173 -5.17 -0.25 -24.18
C TYR A 173 -5.04 1.28 -24.07
N MET A 174 -6.14 2.02 -24.29
CA MET A 174 -6.14 3.48 -24.27
C MET A 174 -6.28 4.10 -22.87
N THR A 175 -6.42 3.29 -21.84
CA THR A 175 -6.59 3.78 -20.46
C THR A 175 -5.26 4.23 -19.88
N HIS A 176 -5.29 5.36 -19.21
CA HIS A 176 -4.22 5.82 -18.33
C HIS A 176 -4.81 6.30 -17.00
N VAL A 177 -4.03 6.20 -15.95
CA VAL A 177 -4.43 6.66 -14.61
C VAL A 177 -3.83 8.05 -14.41
N THR A 178 -4.68 9.02 -14.13
CA THR A 178 -4.24 10.40 -13.81
C THR A 178 -3.63 10.45 -12.41
N ILE A 179 -2.63 11.28 -12.25
CA ILE A 179 -2.07 11.61 -10.93
C ILE A 179 -3.04 12.59 -10.26
N PRO A 180 -3.47 12.33 -9.01
CA PRO A 180 -4.39 13.20 -8.28
C PRO A 180 -3.75 14.53 -7.91
#